data_734ed300e211d1186dab321d7e94a255
#
_entry.id   734ed300e211d1186dab321d7e94a255
#
_cell.length_a   1.000
_cell.length_b   1.000
_cell.length_c   1.000
_cell.angle_alpha   90.00
_cell.angle_beta   90.00
_cell.angle_gamma   90.00
#
_symmetry.space_group_name_H-M   'P 1'
#
loop_
_entity.id
_entity.type
_entity.pdbx_description
1 polymer ?
#
loop_
_entity_poly.entity_id
_entity_poly.type
_entity_poly.pdbx_seq_one_letter_code
_entity_poly.pdbx_strand_id
1 'polypeptide(L)'
;LPEDCWFIDFHRTKDVNLMLGRVMNSKFHVVEGELLEKYHGFPYVAGIDIFWLDSLPEDDRICRKYQEQINLIYRVLLALQYEECASKKMTRDEMEYHICQVEKMCGVSIRRNASLREQLADLLEKRTWEMGRQKSSGEITNVYLWRKNAYYHLPQEVYQTETYIPFEN
;
A
#
# COMPACT_ATOMS: atom_id res chain seq x y z
N LEU A 1 -17.51 14.81 -0.85
CA LEU A 1 -17.28 14.51 -2.27
C LEU A 1 -18.52 14.88 -3.06
N PRO A 2 -18.39 15.36 -4.32
CA PRO A 2 -19.51 15.51 -5.23
C PRO A 2 -20.32 14.20 -5.37
N GLU A 3 -21.60 14.30 -5.68
CA GLU A 3 -22.52 13.13 -5.74
C GLU A 3 -22.06 12.06 -6.75
N ASP A 4 -21.33 12.46 -7.78
CA ASP A 4 -20.79 11.58 -8.83
C ASP A 4 -19.40 11.03 -8.54
N CYS A 5 -18.85 11.30 -7.35
CA CYS A 5 -17.51 10.85 -6.97
C CYS A 5 -17.58 9.79 -5.88
N TRP A 6 -16.75 8.75 -6.04
CA TRP A 6 -16.58 7.66 -5.06
C TRP A 6 -15.15 7.64 -4.54
N PHE A 7 -15.04 7.50 -3.22
CA PHE A 7 -13.77 7.20 -2.59
C PHE A 7 -13.63 5.71 -2.37
N ILE A 8 -12.55 5.14 -2.84
CA ILE A 8 -12.19 3.74 -2.66
C ILE A 8 -10.86 3.63 -1.93
N ASP A 9 -10.74 2.62 -1.12
CA ASP A 9 -9.51 2.17 -0.47
C ASP A 9 -9.59 0.65 -0.24
N PHE A 10 -8.52 0.07 0.26
CA PHE A 10 -8.46 -1.39 0.46
C PHE A 10 -9.41 -1.89 1.59
N HIS A 11 -9.86 -1.03 2.51
CA HIS A 11 -10.86 -1.39 3.52
C HIS A 11 -12.27 -1.45 2.96
N ARG A 12 -12.59 -0.56 2.03
CA ARG A 12 -13.95 -0.40 1.47
C ARG A 12 -14.18 -1.27 0.25
N THR A 13 -13.11 -1.63 -0.46
CA THR A 13 -13.22 -2.30 -1.75
C THR A 13 -12.32 -3.52 -1.79
N LYS A 14 -12.94 -4.71 -1.89
CA LYS A 14 -12.23 -6.00 -1.83
C LYS A 14 -11.11 -6.17 -2.85
N ASP A 15 -11.24 -5.53 -4.01
CA ASP A 15 -10.30 -5.68 -5.13
C ASP A 15 -9.15 -4.66 -5.10
N VAL A 16 -9.13 -3.76 -4.12
CA VAL A 16 -8.03 -2.79 -3.93
C VAL A 16 -7.00 -3.35 -2.96
N ASN A 17 -5.84 -3.72 -3.47
CA ASN A 17 -4.73 -4.28 -2.68
C ASN A 17 -3.61 -3.27 -2.38
N LEU A 18 -3.85 -2.00 -2.64
CA LEU A 18 -2.85 -0.95 -2.52
C LEU A 18 -3.21 -0.01 -1.37
N MET A 19 -2.20 0.31 -0.54
CA MET A 19 -2.35 1.29 0.55
C MET A 19 -2.38 2.72 -0.01
N LEU A 20 -3.41 3.01 -0.77
CA LEU A 20 -3.75 4.35 -1.23
C LEU A 20 -5.27 4.51 -1.26
N GLY A 21 -5.73 5.73 -1.11
CA GLY A 21 -7.11 6.10 -1.43
C GLY A 21 -7.20 6.55 -2.87
N ARG A 22 -8.38 6.42 -3.46
CA ARG A 22 -8.66 6.97 -4.78
C ARG A 22 -10.03 7.59 -4.84
N VAL A 23 -10.11 8.81 -5.36
CA VAL A 23 -11.38 9.44 -5.72
C VAL A 23 -11.63 9.16 -7.19
N MET A 24 -12.79 8.60 -7.49
CA MET A 24 -13.19 8.23 -8.84
C MET A 24 -14.48 8.93 -9.24
N ASN A 25 -14.63 9.19 -10.52
CA ASN A 25 -15.88 9.71 -11.12
C ASN A 25 -16.78 8.60 -11.70
N SER A 26 -16.48 7.34 -11.46
CA SER A 26 -17.23 6.20 -11.96
C SER A 26 -17.22 5.04 -10.98
N LYS A 27 -18.33 4.30 -10.91
CA LYS A 27 -18.42 3.02 -10.18
C LYS A 27 -17.86 1.84 -10.96
N PHE A 28 -17.53 2.04 -12.23
CA PHE A 28 -17.02 0.97 -13.07
C PHE A 28 -15.56 0.69 -12.76
N HIS A 29 -15.23 -0.57 -12.70
CA HIS A 29 -13.87 -1.06 -12.56
C HIS A 29 -13.61 -2.18 -13.57
N VAL A 30 -12.36 -2.39 -13.90
CA VAL A 30 -11.91 -3.43 -14.81
C VAL A 30 -11.43 -4.61 -13.97
N VAL A 31 -11.99 -5.79 -14.20
CA VAL A 31 -11.63 -7.04 -13.52
C VAL A 31 -10.93 -8.05 -14.44
N GLU A 32 -10.90 -7.78 -15.75
CA GLU A 32 -10.25 -8.66 -16.72
C GLU A 32 -8.73 -8.60 -16.59
N GLY A 33 -8.09 -9.76 -16.42
CA GLY A 33 -6.66 -9.89 -16.12
C GLY A 33 -5.74 -9.16 -17.12
N GLU A 34 -6.02 -9.26 -18.42
CA GLU A 34 -5.23 -8.60 -19.47
C GLU A 34 -5.32 -7.07 -19.39
N LEU A 35 -6.50 -6.54 -19.07
CA LEU A 35 -6.69 -5.09 -18.89
C LEU A 35 -6.08 -4.60 -17.60
N LEU A 36 -6.17 -5.37 -16.50
CA LEU A 36 -5.50 -5.05 -15.24
C LEU A 36 -3.98 -4.98 -15.43
N GLU A 37 -3.40 -5.90 -16.19
CA GLU A 37 -1.96 -5.86 -16.51
C GLU A 37 -1.60 -4.60 -17.31
N LYS A 38 -2.41 -4.26 -18.31
CA LYS A 38 -2.24 -3.03 -19.11
C LYS A 38 -2.31 -1.75 -18.26
N TYR A 39 -3.16 -1.73 -17.24
CA TYR A 39 -3.31 -0.60 -16.31
C TYR A 39 -2.50 -0.78 -15.02
N HIS A 40 -1.41 -1.52 -15.07
CA HIS A 40 -0.47 -1.73 -13.94
C HIS A 40 -1.11 -2.37 -12.70
N GLY A 41 -2.09 -3.20 -12.89
CA GLY A 41 -2.81 -3.87 -11.81
C GLY A 41 -3.86 -2.97 -11.13
N PHE A 42 -4.19 -1.84 -11.73
CA PHE A 42 -5.19 -0.92 -11.19
C PHE A 42 -6.55 -1.18 -11.84
N PRO A 43 -7.57 -1.61 -11.08
CA PRO A 43 -8.87 -1.98 -11.65
C PRO A 43 -9.72 -0.77 -12.09
N TYR A 44 -9.25 0.46 -11.88
CA TYR A 44 -10.04 1.67 -12.08
C TYR A 44 -9.43 2.56 -13.15
N VAL A 45 -10.26 3.02 -14.06
CA VAL A 45 -9.82 3.70 -15.30
C VAL A 45 -9.52 5.17 -15.06
N ALA A 46 -10.29 5.86 -14.22
CA ALA A 46 -10.13 7.29 -13.98
C ALA A 46 -10.25 7.63 -12.49
N GLY A 47 -9.41 8.53 -12.02
CA GLY A 47 -9.46 8.98 -10.63
C GLY A 47 -8.21 9.71 -10.19
N ILE A 48 -8.26 10.24 -8.99
CA ILE A 48 -7.16 10.93 -8.32
C ILE A 48 -6.68 10.04 -7.19
N ASP A 49 -5.42 9.65 -7.24
CA ASP A 49 -4.78 8.87 -6.18
C ASP A 49 -4.46 9.78 -4.99
N ILE A 50 -4.81 9.30 -3.80
CA ILE A 50 -4.52 9.95 -2.53
C ILE A 50 -3.51 9.09 -1.79
N PHE A 51 -2.30 9.61 -1.62
CA PHE A 51 -1.22 8.95 -0.92
C PHE A 51 -1.11 9.50 0.50
N TRP A 52 -1.08 8.60 1.47
CA TRP A 52 -0.74 8.97 2.83
C TRP A 52 0.75 9.20 2.96
N LEU A 53 1.08 10.16 3.80
CA LEU A 53 2.46 10.46 4.16
C LEU A 53 2.67 10.08 5.61
N ASP A 54 3.72 9.31 5.86
CA ASP A 54 4.06 8.76 7.16
C ASP A 54 5.35 9.39 7.67
N SER A 55 5.38 9.69 8.97
CA SER A 55 6.59 10.20 9.64
C SER A 55 7.63 9.09 9.76
N LEU A 56 8.89 9.43 9.49
CA LEU A 56 10.00 8.49 9.64
C LEU A 56 10.57 8.53 11.05
N PRO A 57 10.96 7.37 11.61
CA PRO A 57 11.68 7.31 12.88
C PRO A 57 13.04 8.00 12.83
N GLU A 58 13.43 8.67 13.92
CA GLU A 58 14.77 9.27 14.07
C GLU A 58 15.88 8.20 14.13
N ASP A 59 15.61 7.01 14.70
CA ASP A 59 16.56 5.91 14.78
C ASP A 59 16.54 5.10 13.48
N ASP A 60 17.64 5.14 12.73
CA ASP A 60 17.83 4.41 11.48
C ASP A 60 17.63 2.89 11.58
N ARG A 61 17.91 2.30 12.74
CA ARG A 61 17.73 0.85 12.95
C ARG A 61 16.26 0.52 13.07
N ILE A 62 15.50 1.39 13.75
CA ILE A 62 14.04 1.27 13.85
C ILE A 62 13.42 1.50 12.46
N CYS A 63 13.85 2.52 11.73
CA CYS A 63 13.38 2.79 10.37
C CYS A 63 13.62 1.57 9.45
N ARG A 64 14.84 1.04 9.40
CA ARG A 64 15.17 -0.16 8.58
C ARG A 64 14.33 -1.38 8.96
N LYS A 65 14.11 -1.60 10.26
CA LYS A 65 13.26 -2.70 10.72
C LYS A 65 11.84 -2.60 10.15
N TYR A 66 11.22 -1.42 10.18
CA TYR A 66 9.90 -1.22 9.58
C TYR A 66 9.93 -1.34 8.06
N GLN A 67 10.96 -0.82 7.39
CA GLN A 67 11.14 -0.99 5.94
C GLN A 67 11.15 -2.46 5.54
N GLU A 68 11.94 -3.28 6.22
CA GLU A 68 12.03 -4.72 5.93
C GLU A 68 10.69 -5.43 6.14
N GLN A 69 9.99 -5.13 7.24
CA GLN A 69 8.67 -5.69 7.54
C GLN A 69 7.64 -5.29 6.47
N ILE A 70 7.52 -4.00 6.19
CA ILE A 70 6.57 -3.42 5.24
C ILE A 70 6.81 -3.96 3.84
N ASN A 71 8.08 -4.01 3.39
CA ASN A 71 8.42 -4.55 2.08
C ASN A 71 8.09 -6.03 1.94
N LEU A 72 8.32 -6.81 2.99
CA LEU A 72 7.99 -8.22 2.97
C LEU A 72 6.46 -8.43 2.88
N ILE A 73 5.68 -7.66 3.65
CA ILE A 73 4.22 -7.70 3.59
C ILE A 73 3.73 -7.31 2.19
N TYR A 74 4.26 -6.21 1.62
CA TYR A 74 3.92 -5.79 0.25
C TYR A 74 4.24 -6.85 -0.79
N ARG A 75 5.36 -7.56 -0.66
CA ARG A 75 5.72 -8.65 -1.58
C ARG A 75 4.64 -9.72 -1.62
N VAL A 76 4.12 -10.13 -0.47
CA VAL A 76 3.06 -11.13 -0.38
C VAL A 76 1.73 -10.57 -0.90
N LEU A 77 1.37 -9.34 -0.52
CA LEU A 77 0.14 -8.69 -1.02
C LEU A 77 0.13 -8.54 -2.54
N LEU A 78 1.25 -8.13 -3.13
CA LEU A 78 1.36 -8.02 -4.59
C LEU A 78 1.27 -9.39 -5.27
N ALA A 79 1.85 -10.43 -4.68
CA ALA A 79 1.73 -11.78 -5.21
C ALA A 79 0.28 -12.26 -5.17
N LEU A 80 -0.47 -11.99 -4.10
CA LEU A 80 -1.91 -12.28 -4.02
C LEU A 80 -2.73 -11.50 -5.06
N GLN A 81 -2.37 -10.23 -5.31
CA GLN A 81 -3.04 -9.42 -6.33
C GLN A 81 -2.83 -9.98 -7.74
N TYR A 82 -1.64 -10.50 -8.03
CA TYR A 82 -1.29 -11.05 -9.35
C TYR A 82 -1.64 -12.55 -9.47
N GLU A 83 -2.18 -13.19 -8.45
CA GLU A 83 -2.67 -14.58 -8.58
C GLU A 83 -3.76 -14.71 -9.64
N GLU A 84 -4.53 -13.66 -9.86
CA GLU A 84 -5.53 -13.55 -10.91
C GLU A 84 -4.93 -13.17 -12.28
N CYS A 85 -3.75 -12.53 -12.29
CA CYS A 85 -3.03 -12.12 -13.50
C CYS A 85 -1.88 -13.09 -13.80
N ALA A 86 -1.97 -13.82 -14.90
CA ALA A 86 -1.18 -15.02 -15.21
C ALA A 86 0.35 -14.88 -15.33
N SER A 87 0.92 -13.68 -15.29
CA SER A 87 2.32 -13.44 -15.75
C SER A 87 3.42 -13.57 -14.69
N LYS A 88 3.10 -13.51 -13.38
CA LYS A 88 4.11 -13.62 -12.30
C LYS A 88 3.53 -14.31 -11.06
N LYS A 89 3.16 -15.56 -11.20
CA LYS A 89 2.66 -16.35 -10.07
C LYS A 89 3.81 -16.74 -9.15
N MET A 90 3.73 -16.32 -7.89
CA MET A 90 4.45 -16.95 -6.80
C MET A 90 3.88 -18.36 -6.60
N THR A 91 4.74 -19.37 -6.47
CA THR A 91 4.27 -20.73 -6.14
C THR A 91 3.66 -20.76 -4.74
N ARG A 92 2.86 -21.79 -4.47
CA ARG A 92 2.28 -21.98 -3.13
C ARG A 92 3.35 -22.08 -2.03
N ASP A 93 4.44 -22.76 -2.31
CA ASP A 93 5.54 -22.96 -1.35
C ASP A 93 6.31 -21.67 -1.11
N GLU A 94 6.53 -20.87 -2.16
CA GLU A 94 7.12 -19.53 -2.03
C GLU A 94 6.22 -18.59 -1.24
N MET A 95 4.90 -18.63 -1.48
CA MET A 95 3.92 -17.85 -0.73
C MET A 95 3.97 -18.22 0.75
N GLU A 96 3.91 -19.52 1.08
CA GLU A 96 3.97 -19.99 2.45
C GLU A 96 5.29 -19.63 3.13
N TYR A 97 6.42 -19.74 2.42
CA TYR A 97 7.71 -19.31 2.92
C TYR A 97 7.71 -17.83 3.30
N HIS A 98 7.19 -16.96 2.42
CA HIS A 98 7.13 -15.53 2.70
C HIS A 98 6.16 -15.18 3.83
N ILE A 99 5.02 -15.87 3.94
CA ILE A 99 4.09 -15.69 5.07
C ILE A 99 4.77 -16.06 6.38
N CYS A 100 5.50 -17.18 6.43
CA CYS A 100 6.28 -17.57 7.62
C CYS A 100 7.35 -16.51 7.98
N GLN A 101 7.98 -15.88 6.96
CA GLN A 101 8.91 -14.79 7.23
C GLN A 101 8.20 -13.55 7.80
N VAL A 102 7.01 -13.20 7.29
CA VAL A 102 6.17 -12.11 7.86
C VAL A 102 5.84 -12.41 9.32
N GLU A 103 5.37 -13.62 9.61
CA GLU A 103 5.04 -14.04 10.99
C GLU A 103 6.23 -13.87 11.93
N LYS A 104 7.39 -14.36 11.50
CA LYS A 104 8.64 -14.29 12.28
C LYS A 104 9.11 -12.84 12.49
N MET A 105 9.13 -12.04 11.43
CA MET A 105 9.64 -10.67 11.49
C MET A 105 8.70 -9.72 12.24
N CYS A 106 7.40 -9.95 12.10
CA CYS A 106 6.39 -9.10 12.71
C CYS A 106 5.91 -9.63 14.09
N GLY A 107 6.29 -10.83 14.48
CA GLY A 107 5.84 -11.43 15.74
C GLY A 107 4.33 -11.67 15.79
N VAL A 108 3.74 -12.09 14.68
CA VAL A 108 2.29 -12.33 14.50
C VAL A 108 2.04 -13.74 14.02
N SER A 109 0.78 -14.18 14.09
CA SER A 109 0.32 -15.43 13.49
C SER A 109 -0.75 -15.11 12.45
N ILE A 110 -0.60 -15.64 11.24
CA ILE A 110 -1.51 -15.44 10.11
C ILE A 110 -2.31 -16.72 9.89
N ARG A 111 -3.63 -16.61 9.97
CA ARG A 111 -4.54 -17.75 9.81
C ARG A 111 -4.65 -18.14 8.34
N ARG A 112 -4.31 -19.40 8.00
CA ARG A 112 -4.36 -19.93 6.60
C ARG A 112 -5.80 -20.24 6.14
N ASN A 113 -6.74 -20.37 7.06
CA ASN A 113 -8.17 -20.63 6.79
C ASN A 113 -9.03 -19.35 6.74
N ALA A 114 -8.42 -18.18 6.71
CA ALA A 114 -9.08 -16.89 6.59
C ALA A 114 -8.44 -16.09 5.45
N SER A 115 -9.05 -14.98 5.07
CA SER A 115 -8.51 -14.10 4.02
C SER A 115 -7.09 -13.64 4.35
N LEU A 116 -6.12 -14.14 3.62
CA LEU A 116 -4.71 -13.72 3.74
C LEU A 116 -4.56 -12.25 3.39
N ARG A 117 -5.26 -11.80 2.35
CA ARG A 117 -5.24 -10.42 1.88
C ARG A 117 -5.65 -9.45 2.99
N GLU A 118 -6.79 -9.68 3.63
CA GLU A 118 -7.28 -8.81 4.70
C GLU A 118 -6.30 -8.77 5.88
N GLN A 119 -5.83 -9.93 6.34
CA GLN A 119 -4.88 -10.00 7.45
C GLN A 119 -3.56 -9.29 7.15
N LEU A 120 -3.04 -9.41 5.93
CA LEU A 120 -1.80 -8.74 5.52
C LEU A 120 -1.99 -7.25 5.31
N ALA A 121 -3.14 -6.82 4.79
CA ALA A 121 -3.47 -5.41 4.64
C ALA A 121 -3.60 -4.72 6.01
N ASP A 122 -4.32 -5.33 6.95
CA ASP A 122 -4.43 -4.85 8.33
C ASP A 122 -3.06 -4.79 9.02
N LEU A 123 -2.22 -5.81 8.79
CA LEU A 123 -0.87 -5.84 9.35
C LEU A 123 0.01 -4.74 8.75
N LEU A 124 -0.09 -4.50 7.44
CA LEU A 124 0.64 -3.44 6.76
C LEU A 124 0.29 -2.06 7.34
N GLU A 125 -1.01 -1.76 7.44
CA GLU A 125 -1.49 -0.52 8.05
C GLU A 125 -1.01 -0.37 9.49
N LYS A 126 -1.14 -1.43 10.29
CA LYS A 126 -0.66 -1.44 11.67
C LYS A 126 0.83 -1.12 11.78
N ARG A 127 1.68 -1.72 10.91
CA ARG A 127 3.14 -1.47 10.92
C ARG A 127 3.47 -0.04 10.48
N THR A 128 2.79 0.45 9.47
CA THR A 128 2.93 1.85 9.02
C THR A 128 2.55 2.83 10.13
N TRP A 129 1.42 2.59 10.80
CA TRP A 129 0.97 3.42 11.91
C TRP A 129 1.91 3.35 13.12
N GLU A 130 2.39 2.15 13.50
CA GLU A 130 3.37 1.98 14.57
C GLU A 130 4.70 2.70 14.27
N MET A 131 5.14 2.67 13.01
CA MET A 131 6.31 3.41 12.54
C MET A 131 6.12 4.92 12.71
N GLY A 132 5.01 5.47 12.23
CA GLY A 132 4.71 6.89 12.30
C GLY A 132 4.56 7.44 13.73
N ARG A 133 4.39 6.56 14.72
CA ARG A 133 4.33 6.91 16.16
C ARG A 133 5.68 6.89 16.87
N GLN A 134 6.73 6.47 16.21
CA GLN A 134 8.08 6.57 16.77
C GLN A 134 8.50 8.05 16.88
N LYS A 135 9.55 8.32 17.64
CA LYS A 135 10.13 9.67 17.66
C LYS A 135 10.52 10.06 16.23
N SER A 136 9.96 11.15 15.74
CA SER A 136 10.13 11.59 14.35
C SER A 136 11.53 12.14 14.10
N SER A 137 12.07 11.83 12.92
CA SER A 137 13.26 12.47 12.36
C SER A 137 13.00 13.91 11.86
N GLY A 138 11.73 14.31 11.73
CA GLY A 138 11.33 15.51 10.99
C GLY A 138 11.17 15.28 9.49
N GLU A 139 11.28 14.04 9.05
CA GLU A 139 11.09 13.63 7.66
C GLU A 139 9.82 12.80 7.50
N ILE A 140 9.26 12.85 6.32
CA ILE A 140 8.08 12.09 5.92
C ILE A 140 8.35 11.30 4.64
N THR A 141 7.65 10.20 4.49
CA THR A 141 7.75 9.31 3.33
C THR A 141 6.37 8.89 2.84
N ASN A 142 6.33 8.39 1.63
CA ASN A 142 5.20 7.67 1.09
C ASN A 142 5.50 6.16 1.12
N VAL A 143 4.97 5.47 2.12
CA VAL A 143 5.20 4.03 2.31
C VAL A 143 4.72 3.19 1.12
N TYR A 144 3.70 3.63 0.39
CA TYR A 144 3.23 2.96 -0.82
C TYR A 144 4.33 2.79 -1.87
N LEU A 145 5.25 3.75 -1.99
CA LEU A 145 6.36 3.68 -2.94
C LEU A 145 7.44 2.65 -2.55
N TRP A 146 7.49 2.26 -1.28
CA TRP A 146 8.46 1.27 -0.80
C TRP A 146 8.29 -0.09 -1.46
N ARG A 147 7.08 -0.43 -1.92
CA ARG A 147 6.82 -1.65 -2.73
C ARG A 147 7.68 -1.75 -3.98
N LYS A 148 8.23 -0.63 -4.47
CA LYS A 148 9.14 -0.54 -5.61
C LYS A 148 10.59 -0.31 -5.20
N ASN A 149 10.94 -0.49 -3.92
CA ASN A 149 12.22 -0.11 -3.33
C ASN A 149 12.58 1.38 -3.50
N ALA A 150 11.58 2.23 -3.65
CA ALA A 150 11.73 3.67 -3.74
C ALA A 150 11.60 4.29 -2.33
N TYR A 151 12.70 4.27 -1.59
CA TYR A 151 12.81 4.80 -0.22
C TYR A 151 13.15 6.28 -0.25
N TYR A 152 12.23 7.06 -0.75
CA TYR A 152 12.43 8.49 -0.81
C TYR A 152 11.70 9.18 0.35
N HIS A 153 12.31 10.22 0.90
CA HIS A 153 11.78 10.98 2.01
C HIS A 153 12.01 12.49 1.78
N LEU A 154 11.20 13.30 2.41
CA LEU A 154 11.23 14.74 2.30
C LEU A 154 11.11 15.35 3.70
N PRO A 155 11.73 16.53 3.92
CA PRO A 155 11.48 17.29 5.15
C PRO A 155 10.00 17.58 5.32
N GLN A 156 9.49 17.46 6.55
CA GLN A 156 8.08 17.67 6.85
C GLN A 156 7.62 19.09 6.50
N GLU A 157 8.52 20.07 6.58
CA GLU A 157 8.23 21.48 6.29
C GLU A 157 7.76 21.70 4.84
N VAL A 158 8.16 20.84 3.90
CA VAL A 158 7.73 20.92 2.48
C VAL A 158 6.21 20.87 2.35
N TYR A 159 5.50 20.22 3.28
CA TYR A 159 4.05 20.07 3.27
C TYR A 159 3.31 21.00 4.22
N GLN A 160 4.02 21.89 4.90
CA GLN A 160 3.41 22.86 5.80
C GLN A 160 2.96 24.16 5.09
N THR A 161 3.38 24.31 3.82
CA THR A 161 3.04 25.49 3.04
C THR A 161 1.92 25.16 2.06
N GLU A 162 0.76 25.78 2.24
CA GLU A 162 -0.34 25.71 1.27
C GLU A 162 0.01 26.58 0.06
N THR A 163 -0.04 26.01 -1.12
CA THR A 163 0.12 26.73 -2.39
C THR A 163 -1.16 26.61 -3.20
N TYR A 164 -1.79 27.73 -3.48
CA TYR A 164 -2.94 27.79 -4.39
C TYR A 164 -2.44 27.79 -5.83
N ILE A 165 -2.78 26.75 -6.57
CA ILE A 165 -2.57 26.70 -8.03
C ILE A 165 -3.92 27.00 -8.67
N PRO A 166 -4.08 28.14 -9.37
CA PRO A 166 -5.31 28.41 -10.08
C PRO A 166 -5.48 27.39 -11.22
N PHE A 167 -6.61 26.70 -11.24
CA PHE A 167 -7.04 25.93 -12.40
C PHE A 167 -7.68 26.92 -13.37
N GLU A 168 -7.07 27.12 -14.52
CA GLU A 168 -7.71 27.80 -15.64
C GLU A 168 -8.79 26.87 -16.22
N ASN A 169 -10.02 27.38 -16.30
CA ASN A 169 -11.17 26.72 -16.93
C ASN A 169 -11.05 26.78 -18.46
#